data_be44c9a5429a3185eb81129422e4dc50
#
_entry.id   be44c9a5429a3185eb81129422e4dc50
#
_cell.length_a   1.000
_cell.length_b   1.000
_cell.length_c   1.000
_cell.angle_alpha   90.00
_cell.angle_beta   90.00
_cell.angle_gamma   90.00
#
_symmetry.space_group_name_H-M   'P 1'
#
loop_
_entity.id
_entity.type
_entity.pdbx_description
1 polymer ?
#
loop_
_entity_poly.entity_id
_entity_poly.type
_entity_poly.pdbx_seq_one_letter_code
_entity_poly.pdbx_strand_id
1 'polypeptide(L)'
;THTTPKPMIPILQKPVMEFLLELLRQHGFDQIMVNVSHLAEEIENYFRDGQRFGVQIAYSFEGRIEDGELIGEAIGSAGGLKRIQDFQPFFDDTFVVLCGDALIDLDLTEAVRRHRAKGAMASLITKRVPRDQVSSYGVVVTDPDGRVLSFQEKPEVDEAASDMINTGIYIFEPEVFNYIPSGEPFDIGADLFPKLVEAGAPFFALPMEFEWVDIGKVPDYWQAIR
;
A
#
# COMPACT_ATOMS: atom_id res chain seq x y z
N THR A 1 12.82 8.25 13.60
CA THR A 1 11.54 7.54 13.73
C THR A 1 11.29 6.94 15.11
N HIS A 2 12.16 7.20 16.11
CA HIS A 2 11.90 6.76 17.49
C HIS A 2 10.75 7.53 18.16
N THR A 3 10.50 8.77 17.73
CA THR A 3 9.52 9.68 18.33
C THR A 3 8.45 10.15 17.35
N THR A 4 8.58 9.87 16.06
CA THR A 4 7.63 10.29 15.03
C THR A 4 7.44 9.16 14.03
N PRO A 5 6.23 8.64 13.83
CA PRO A 5 5.98 7.62 12.82
C PRO A 5 6.16 8.21 11.41
N LYS A 6 6.61 7.41 10.45
CA LYS A 6 6.92 7.90 9.09
C LYS A 6 5.77 8.66 8.43
N PRO A 7 4.49 8.23 8.54
CA PRO A 7 3.36 8.98 7.99
C PRO A 7 3.21 10.40 8.52
N MET A 8 3.80 10.67 9.71
CA MET A 8 3.76 11.97 10.38
C MET A 8 4.98 12.86 10.09
N ILE A 9 5.92 12.41 9.27
CA ILE A 9 7.07 13.24 8.84
C ILE A 9 6.53 14.46 8.09
N PRO A 10 6.90 15.69 8.51
CA PRO A 10 6.34 16.90 7.91
C PRO A 10 7.01 17.22 6.56
N ILE A 11 6.20 17.40 5.53
CA ILE A 11 6.59 17.96 4.23
C ILE A 11 5.86 19.29 4.09
N LEU A 12 6.58 20.40 3.90
CA LEU A 12 5.98 21.74 3.79
C LEU A 12 4.93 22.02 4.89
N GLN A 13 5.24 21.63 6.13
CA GLN A 13 4.41 21.81 7.34
C GLN A 13 3.18 20.88 7.47
N LYS A 14 2.97 19.94 6.54
CA LYS A 14 1.93 18.94 6.62
C LYS A 14 2.54 17.54 6.76
N PRO A 15 1.96 16.62 7.53
CA PRO A 15 2.34 15.20 7.51
C PRO A 15 2.23 14.59 6.12
N VAL A 16 3.14 13.68 5.77
CA VAL A 16 3.08 12.92 4.49
C VAL A 16 1.70 12.33 4.25
N MET A 17 1.12 11.69 5.26
CA MET A 17 -0.19 11.06 5.15
C MET A 17 -1.32 12.05 4.82
N GLU A 18 -1.18 13.35 5.16
CA GLU A 18 -2.20 14.35 4.80
C GLU A 18 -2.29 14.53 3.28
N PHE A 19 -1.17 14.48 2.55
CA PHE A 19 -1.17 14.50 1.08
C PHE A 19 -1.87 13.28 0.47
N LEU A 20 -1.71 12.10 1.09
CA LEU A 20 -2.44 10.90 0.66
C LEU A 20 -3.93 11.02 0.89
N LEU A 21 -4.38 11.58 2.01
CA LEU A 21 -5.79 11.84 2.27
C LEU A 21 -6.38 12.85 1.27
N GLU A 22 -5.64 13.91 0.95
CA GLU A 22 -6.03 14.88 -0.08
C GLU A 22 -6.18 14.19 -1.45
N LEU A 23 -5.24 13.34 -1.84
CA LEU A 23 -5.28 12.57 -3.08
C LEU A 23 -6.50 11.63 -3.11
N LEU A 24 -6.68 10.82 -2.07
CA LEU A 24 -7.82 9.90 -1.95
C LEU A 24 -9.16 10.63 -2.09
N ARG A 25 -9.32 11.73 -1.35
CA ARG A 25 -10.52 12.56 -1.42
C ARG A 25 -10.76 13.15 -2.83
N GLN A 26 -9.71 13.62 -3.51
CA GLN A 26 -9.82 14.15 -4.89
C GLN A 26 -10.34 13.12 -5.88
N HIS A 27 -10.04 11.84 -5.66
CA HIS A 27 -10.49 10.72 -6.48
C HIS A 27 -11.75 10.02 -5.96
N GLY A 28 -12.44 10.62 -4.95
CA GLY A 28 -13.72 10.13 -4.44
C GLY A 28 -13.63 9.00 -3.43
N PHE A 29 -12.44 8.72 -2.88
CA PHE A 29 -12.27 7.80 -1.75
C PHE A 29 -12.45 8.58 -0.45
N ASP A 30 -13.59 8.42 0.21
CA ASP A 30 -13.96 9.15 1.42
C ASP A 30 -14.07 8.26 2.67
N GLN A 31 -14.04 6.94 2.52
CA GLN A 31 -14.01 5.96 3.61
C GLN A 31 -12.62 5.33 3.67
N ILE A 32 -11.89 5.61 4.74
CA ILE A 32 -10.49 5.25 4.86
C ILE A 32 -10.27 4.43 6.14
N MET A 33 -9.65 3.27 5.98
CA MET A 33 -9.15 2.47 7.10
C MET A 33 -7.65 2.67 7.22
N VAL A 34 -7.19 3.12 8.36
CA VAL A 34 -5.76 3.28 8.66
C VAL A 34 -5.32 2.16 9.59
N ASN A 35 -4.42 1.33 9.09
CA ASN A 35 -3.81 0.28 9.88
C ASN A 35 -2.59 0.84 10.61
N VAL A 36 -2.61 0.81 11.93
CA VAL A 36 -1.61 1.44 12.80
C VAL A 36 -1.01 0.42 13.77
N SER A 37 0.25 0.63 14.14
CA SER A 37 0.95 -0.20 15.13
C SER A 37 1.84 0.68 16.01
N HIS A 38 3.02 1.02 15.53
CA HIS A 38 3.99 1.85 16.27
C HIS A 38 3.56 3.31 16.32
N LEU A 39 3.51 3.90 17.52
CA LEU A 39 3.11 5.29 17.76
C LEU A 39 1.72 5.63 17.17
N ALA A 40 0.78 4.69 17.27
CA ALA A 40 -0.58 4.82 16.75
C ALA A 40 -1.27 6.12 17.22
N GLU A 41 -1.12 6.46 18.49
CA GLU A 41 -1.71 7.64 19.11
C GLU A 41 -1.32 8.97 18.43
N GLU A 42 -0.10 9.08 17.90
CA GLU A 42 0.36 10.27 17.17
C GLU A 42 -0.45 10.49 15.89
N ILE A 43 -0.75 9.40 15.17
CA ILE A 43 -1.55 9.41 13.95
C ILE A 43 -3.02 9.71 14.30
N GLU A 44 -3.58 8.95 15.24
CA GLU A 44 -4.98 9.09 15.67
C GLU A 44 -5.29 10.48 16.23
N ASN A 45 -4.41 11.04 17.07
CA ASN A 45 -4.58 12.37 17.64
C ASN A 45 -4.55 13.49 16.58
N TYR A 46 -3.77 13.31 15.51
CA TYR A 46 -3.69 14.30 14.44
C TYR A 46 -4.86 14.19 13.46
N PHE A 47 -5.15 13.02 12.95
CA PHE A 47 -6.15 12.83 11.89
C PHE A 47 -7.57 12.63 12.43
N ARG A 48 -7.72 12.13 13.66
CA ARG A 48 -9.01 11.86 14.31
C ARG A 48 -9.96 11.06 13.42
N ASP A 49 -11.20 11.47 13.30
CA ASP A 49 -12.23 10.88 12.45
C ASP A 49 -12.18 11.30 10.96
N GLY A 50 -11.18 12.12 10.59
CA GLY A 50 -10.98 12.57 9.21
C GLY A 50 -11.86 13.72 8.75
N GLN A 51 -12.89 14.13 9.49
CA GLN A 51 -13.87 15.15 9.05
C GLN A 51 -13.23 16.46 8.60
N ARG A 52 -12.19 16.91 9.29
CA ARG A 52 -11.48 18.16 8.91
C ARG A 52 -10.74 18.04 7.56
N PHE A 53 -10.49 16.84 7.08
CA PHE A 53 -9.87 16.55 5.77
C PHE A 53 -10.91 16.20 4.70
N GLY A 54 -12.21 16.15 5.07
CA GLY A 54 -13.31 15.83 4.17
C GLY A 54 -13.43 14.34 3.85
N VAL A 55 -12.97 13.49 4.76
CA VAL A 55 -13.03 12.02 4.69
C VAL A 55 -13.53 11.45 6.02
N GLN A 56 -13.80 10.15 6.07
CA GLN A 56 -14.12 9.39 7.26
C GLN A 56 -12.98 8.41 7.51
N ILE A 57 -12.33 8.48 8.68
CA ILE A 57 -11.22 7.61 9.03
C ILE A 57 -11.64 6.70 10.19
N ALA A 58 -11.39 5.41 10.00
CA ALA A 58 -11.38 4.42 11.07
C ALA A 58 -9.96 3.85 11.22
N TYR A 59 -9.64 3.35 12.39
CA TYR A 59 -8.31 2.82 12.71
C TYR A 59 -8.39 1.35 13.10
N SER A 60 -7.42 0.59 12.61
CA SER A 60 -7.19 -0.79 13.04
C SER A 60 -5.81 -0.87 13.68
N PHE A 61 -5.75 -1.26 14.95
CA PHE A 61 -4.50 -1.41 15.66
C PHE A 61 -3.92 -2.82 15.46
N GLU A 62 -2.71 -2.91 14.90
CA GLU A 62 -1.94 -4.17 14.83
C GLU A 62 -1.17 -4.39 16.11
N GLY A 63 -1.70 -5.25 16.96
CA GLY A 63 -1.08 -5.56 18.23
C GLY A 63 -2.02 -6.30 19.18
N ARG A 64 -1.57 -6.42 20.42
CA ARG A 64 -2.30 -7.02 21.54
C ARG A 64 -2.31 -6.08 22.74
N ILE A 65 -3.22 -6.31 23.65
CA ILE A 65 -3.23 -5.67 24.97
C ILE A 65 -2.52 -6.59 25.94
N GLU A 66 -1.47 -6.08 26.60
CA GLU A 66 -0.71 -6.80 27.63
C GLU A 66 -0.59 -5.87 28.85
N ASP A 67 -1.04 -6.34 30.01
CA ASP A 67 -1.08 -5.59 31.26
C ASP A 67 -1.74 -4.18 31.18
N GLY A 68 -2.69 -4.02 30.25
CA GLY A 68 -3.42 -2.76 30.01
C GLY A 68 -2.71 -1.81 29.05
N GLU A 69 -1.56 -2.19 28.51
CA GLU A 69 -0.83 -1.43 27.49
C GLU A 69 -1.02 -2.03 26.08
N LEU A 70 -1.05 -1.16 25.07
CA LEU A 70 -1.09 -1.56 23.66
C LEU A 70 0.33 -1.94 23.19
N ILE A 71 0.54 -3.21 22.91
CA ILE A 71 1.80 -3.72 22.36
C ILE A 71 1.63 -3.96 20.86
N GLY A 72 2.35 -3.19 20.05
CA GLY A 72 2.33 -3.36 18.58
C GLY A 72 2.94 -4.71 18.19
N GLU A 73 2.26 -5.45 17.34
CA GLU A 73 2.71 -6.72 16.79
C GLU A 73 2.38 -6.77 15.30
N ALA A 74 3.42 -6.75 14.45
CA ALA A 74 3.23 -6.78 13.02
C ALA A 74 2.70 -8.15 12.56
N ILE A 75 1.54 -8.15 11.92
CA ILE A 75 0.92 -9.34 11.34
C ILE A 75 1.01 -9.36 9.81
N GLY A 76 1.87 -8.52 9.24
CA GLY A 76 2.05 -8.38 7.80
C GLY A 76 0.95 -7.56 7.14
N SER A 77 1.25 -6.97 6.00
CA SER A 77 0.37 -6.03 5.31
C SER A 77 -0.98 -6.63 4.89
N ALA A 78 -0.98 -7.87 4.39
CA ALA A 78 -2.21 -8.58 4.05
C ALA A 78 -2.94 -9.15 5.28
N GLY A 79 -2.19 -9.57 6.31
CA GLY A 79 -2.76 -10.01 7.58
C GLY A 79 -3.55 -8.89 8.26
N GLY A 80 -3.04 -7.66 8.23
CA GLY A 80 -3.74 -6.47 8.72
C GLY A 80 -5.06 -6.23 7.99
N LEU A 81 -5.06 -6.30 6.66
CA LEU A 81 -6.28 -6.18 5.84
C LEU A 81 -7.30 -7.29 6.18
N LYS A 82 -6.82 -8.53 6.30
CA LYS A 82 -7.67 -9.68 6.64
C LYS A 82 -8.29 -9.53 8.02
N ARG A 83 -7.53 -9.07 9.01
CA ARG A 83 -8.02 -8.81 10.37
C ARG A 83 -9.15 -7.79 10.39
N ILE A 84 -9.02 -6.69 9.62
CA ILE A 84 -10.07 -5.68 9.47
C ILE A 84 -11.33 -6.34 8.91
N GLN A 85 -11.20 -7.06 7.80
CA GLN A 85 -12.32 -7.71 7.11
C GLN A 85 -13.02 -8.78 7.96
N ASP A 86 -12.26 -9.56 8.75
CA ASP A 86 -12.81 -10.58 9.63
C ASP A 86 -13.54 -9.99 10.85
N PHE A 87 -13.09 -8.83 11.35
CA PHE A 87 -13.73 -8.16 12.47
C PHE A 87 -15.06 -7.51 12.07
N GLN A 88 -15.05 -6.78 10.96
CA GLN A 88 -16.24 -6.17 10.34
C GLN A 88 -16.00 -6.04 8.85
N PRO A 89 -16.88 -6.57 7.99
CA PRO A 89 -16.75 -6.40 6.55
C PRO A 89 -16.74 -4.92 6.19
N PHE A 90 -15.53 -4.38 5.96
CA PHE A 90 -15.30 -2.99 5.59
C PHE A 90 -15.08 -2.86 4.07
N PHE A 91 -14.43 -3.86 3.48
CA PHE A 91 -14.10 -3.88 2.06
C PHE A 91 -15.18 -4.68 1.32
N ASP A 92 -16.24 -4.01 0.85
CA ASP A 92 -17.40 -4.60 0.16
C ASP A 92 -17.48 -4.26 -1.34
N ASP A 93 -16.57 -3.41 -1.85
CA ASP A 93 -16.38 -3.03 -3.26
C ASP A 93 -14.87 -2.95 -3.57
N THR A 94 -14.51 -2.61 -4.80
CA THR A 94 -13.13 -2.34 -5.21
C THR A 94 -12.47 -1.35 -4.25
N PHE A 95 -11.31 -1.68 -3.72
CA PHE A 95 -10.58 -0.83 -2.78
C PHE A 95 -9.12 -0.63 -3.18
N VAL A 96 -8.53 0.47 -2.69
CA VAL A 96 -7.13 0.84 -2.92
C VAL A 96 -6.34 0.71 -1.63
N VAL A 97 -5.14 0.16 -1.72
CA VAL A 97 -4.17 0.07 -0.62
C VAL A 97 -2.96 0.92 -0.95
N LEU A 98 -2.59 1.80 -0.03
CA LEU A 98 -1.45 2.70 -0.15
C LEU A 98 -0.52 2.57 1.06
N CYS A 99 0.79 2.72 0.83
CA CYS A 99 1.74 2.92 1.93
C CYS A 99 1.60 4.34 2.48
N GLY A 100 1.47 4.47 3.80
CA GLY A 100 1.20 5.76 4.47
C GLY A 100 2.37 6.75 4.51
N ASP A 101 3.54 6.38 3.98
CA ASP A 101 4.79 7.13 4.03
C ASP A 101 5.34 7.53 2.65
N ALA A 102 4.51 7.47 1.60
CA ALA A 102 4.88 7.89 0.25
C ALA A 102 4.16 9.16 -0.19
N LEU A 103 4.82 10.00 -0.97
CA LEU A 103 4.21 11.09 -1.73
C LEU A 103 3.95 10.61 -3.15
N ILE A 104 2.71 10.74 -3.61
CA ILE A 104 2.26 10.28 -4.92
C ILE A 104 1.27 11.28 -5.53
N ASP A 105 1.29 11.42 -6.86
CA ASP A 105 0.32 12.20 -7.63
C ASP A 105 -0.43 11.36 -8.67
N LEU A 106 -0.58 10.07 -8.36
CA LEU A 106 -1.22 9.09 -9.23
C LEU A 106 -2.70 9.42 -9.50
N ASP A 107 -3.11 9.34 -10.77
CA ASP A 107 -4.54 9.32 -11.13
C ASP A 107 -5.19 7.99 -10.72
N LEU A 108 -5.71 7.96 -9.48
CA LEU A 108 -6.38 6.78 -8.92
C LEU A 108 -7.67 6.42 -9.68
N THR A 109 -8.37 7.40 -10.25
CA THR A 109 -9.57 7.15 -11.05
C THR A 109 -9.21 6.36 -12.31
N GLU A 110 -8.15 6.76 -13.01
CA GLU A 110 -7.66 6.04 -14.19
C GLU A 110 -7.11 4.66 -13.82
N ALA A 111 -6.42 4.54 -12.67
CA ALA A 111 -5.92 3.26 -12.17
C ALA A 111 -7.06 2.26 -11.93
N VAL A 112 -8.13 2.66 -11.23
CA VAL A 112 -9.32 1.83 -10.99
C VAL A 112 -10.04 1.51 -12.30
N ARG A 113 -10.14 2.47 -13.22
CA ARG A 113 -10.73 2.22 -14.54
C ARG A 113 -9.97 1.13 -15.30
N ARG A 114 -8.62 1.17 -15.29
CA ARG A 114 -7.77 0.13 -15.94
C ARG A 114 -7.92 -1.22 -15.25
N HIS A 115 -7.95 -1.25 -13.93
CA HIS A 115 -8.17 -2.45 -13.13
C HIS A 115 -9.48 -3.14 -13.55
N ARG A 116 -10.59 -2.41 -13.54
CA ARG A 116 -11.91 -2.91 -13.93
C ARG A 116 -11.97 -3.34 -15.40
N ALA A 117 -11.32 -2.61 -16.30
CA ALA A 117 -11.27 -2.95 -17.73
C ALA A 117 -10.56 -4.27 -18.02
N LYS A 118 -9.63 -4.70 -17.16
CA LYS A 118 -8.97 -6.01 -17.24
C LYS A 118 -9.75 -7.15 -16.57
N GLY A 119 -10.86 -6.85 -15.88
CA GLY A 119 -11.54 -7.82 -15.02
C GLY A 119 -10.60 -8.38 -13.96
N ALA A 120 -9.72 -7.52 -13.46
CA ALA A 120 -8.72 -7.91 -12.47
C ALA A 120 -9.38 -8.16 -11.12
N MET A 121 -8.94 -9.16 -10.37
CA MET A 121 -9.20 -9.33 -8.95
C MET A 121 -8.17 -8.55 -8.11
N ALA A 122 -6.94 -8.49 -8.61
CA ALA A 122 -5.85 -7.75 -8.02
C ALA A 122 -5.08 -6.99 -9.10
N SER A 123 -4.69 -5.76 -8.80
CA SER A 123 -3.74 -5.00 -9.61
C SER A 123 -2.70 -4.35 -8.73
N LEU A 124 -1.47 -4.30 -9.22
CA LEU A 124 -0.42 -3.51 -8.63
C LEU A 124 0.03 -2.41 -9.59
N ILE A 125 0.20 -1.21 -9.08
CA ILE A 125 0.74 -0.12 -9.86
C ILE A 125 2.25 -0.29 -9.96
N THR A 126 2.76 -0.22 -11.19
CA THR A 126 4.19 -0.36 -11.45
C THR A 126 4.74 0.91 -12.08
N LYS A 127 6.00 1.16 -11.80
CA LYS A 127 6.77 2.26 -12.40
C LYS A 127 8.08 1.71 -12.96
N ARG A 128 8.53 2.27 -14.07
CA ARG A 128 9.83 1.95 -14.64
C ARG A 128 10.92 2.74 -13.92
N VAL A 129 11.99 2.08 -13.53
CA VAL A 129 13.16 2.74 -12.93
C VAL A 129 14.43 2.42 -13.74
N PRO A 130 15.48 3.25 -13.62
CA PRO A 130 16.80 2.91 -14.15
C PRO A 130 17.28 1.55 -13.62
N ARG A 131 17.93 0.78 -14.49
CA ARG A 131 18.37 -0.60 -14.18
C ARG A 131 19.21 -0.71 -12.92
N ASP A 132 20.05 0.29 -12.65
CA ASP A 132 20.92 0.38 -11.47
C ASP A 132 20.18 0.61 -10.14
N GLN A 133 18.87 0.91 -10.19
CA GLN A 133 18.04 1.17 -9.01
C GLN A 133 17.14 -0.02 -8.63
N VAL A 134 17.01 -1.04 -9.49
CA VAL A 134 16.05 -2.14 -9.28
C VAL A 134 16.29 -2.91 -7.98
N SER A 135 17.52 -3.00 -7.50
CA SER A 135 17.89 -3.71 -6.26
C SER A 135 17.31 -3.07 -4.98
N SER A 136 16.75 -1.86 -5.09
CA SER A 136 16.09 -1.20 -3.95
C SER A 136 14.62 -1.60 -3.79
N TYR A 137 14.02 -2.28 -4.77
CA TYR A 137 12.58 -2.50 -4.89
C TYR A 137 12.23 -3.95 -5.22
N GLY A 138 10.97 -4.31 -5.02
CA GLY A 138 10.41 -5.51 -5.61
C GLY A 138 10.24 -5.35 -7.12
N VAL A 139 10.74 -6.28 -7.90
CA VAL A 139 10.68 -6.29 -9.37
C VAL A 139 9.55 -7.18 -9.85
N VAL A 140 8.77 -6.69 -10.80
CA VAL A 140 7.58 -7.36 -11.34
C VAL A 140 7.85 -7.84 -12.75
N VAL A 141 7.54 -9.11 -13.03
CA VAL A 141 7.62 -9.71 -14.35
C VAL A 141 6.20 -10.01 -14.85
N THR A 142 5.89 -9.56 -16.07
CA THR A 142 4.57 -9.75 -16.67
C THR A 142 4.66 -10.42 -18.04
N ASP A 143 3.54 -10.96 -18.45
CA ASP A 143 3.31 -11.30 -19.88
C ASP A 143 3.00 -10.02 -20.70
N PRO A 144 2.86 -10.13 -22.05
CA PRO A 144 2.53 -8.98 -22.90
C PRO A 144 1.18 -8.32 -22.59
N ASP A 145 0.25 -9.05 -21.96
CA ASP A 145 -1.06 -8.53 -21.56
C ASP A 145 -1.02 -7.84 -20.19
N GLY A 146 0.14 -7.84 -19.52
CA GLY A 146 0.35 -7.26 -18.21
C GLY A 146 -0.04 -8.16 -17.05
N ARG A 147 -0.33 -9.45 -17.28
CA ARG A 147 -0.58 -10.41 -16.21
C ARG A 147 0.72 -10.66 -15.45
N VAL A 148 0.68 -10.65 -14.14
CA VAL A 148 1.87 -10.90 -13.31
C VAL A 148 2.22 -12.38 -13.37
N LEU A 149 3.47 -12.66 -13.74
CA LEU A 149 4.04 -14.00 -13.84
C LEU A 149 4.93 -14.34 -12.65
N SER A 150 5.68 -13.38 -12.18
CA SER A 150 6.55 -13.55 -11.01
C SER A 150 6.90 -12.22 -10.36
N PHE A 151 7.42 -12.33 -9.14
CA PHE A 151 7.86 -11.22 -8.31
C PHE A 151 9.25 -11.55 -7.74
N GLN A 152 10.19 -10.61 -7.81
CA GLN A 152 11.53 -10.75 -7.26
C GLN A 152 11.74 -9.66 -6.20
N GLU A 153 11.95 -10.03 -4.95
CA GLU A 153 12.21 -9.06 -3.88
C GLU A 153 13.67 -8.64 -3.90
N LYS A 154 13.91 -7.36 -4.20
CA LYS A 154 15.23 -6.71 -4.22
C LYS A 154 16.34 -7.54 -4.87
N PRO A 155 16.18 -7.97 -6.13
CA PRO A 155 17.17 -8.80 -6.81
C PRO A 155 18.47 -8.02 -7.03
N GLU A 156 19.57 -8.72 -7.23
CA GLU A 156 20.79 -8.10 -7.75
C GLU A 156 20.53 -7.53 -9.16
N VAL A 157 21.22 -6.44 -9.51
CA VAL A 157 20.99 -5.73 -10.78
C VAL A 157 21.06 -6.66 -12.00
N ASP A 158 22.04 -7.56 -11.99
CA ASP A 158 22.28 -8.52 -13.10
C ASP A 158 21.23 -9.64 -13.14
N GLU A 159 20.57 -9.93 -12.02
CA GLU A 159 19.55 -10.99 -11.89
C GLU A 159 18.12 -10.47 -12.06
N ALA A 160 17.91 -9.17 -12.04
CA ALA A 160 16.59 -8.58 -12.19
C ALA A 160 16.00 -8.90 -13.56
N ALA A 161 14.86 -9.56 -13.59
CA ALA A 161 14.18 -9.99 -14.81
C ALA A 161 13.42 -8.87 -15.52
N SER A 162 13.24 -7.72 -14.86
CA SER A 162 12.51 -6.55 -15.36
C SER A 162 13.09 -5.25 -14.76
N ASP A 163 12.71 -4.11 -15.30
CA ASP A 163 12.93 -2.77 -14.76
C ASP A 163 11.63 -2.14 -14.22
N MET A 164 10.55 -2.93 -14.17
CA MET A 164 9.28 -2.54 -13.60
C MET A 164 9.24 -2.89 -12.11
N ILE A 165 9.03 -1.89 -11.27
CA ILE A 165 9.03 -2.05 -9.82
C ILE A 165 7.64 -1.97 -9.22
N ASN A 166 7.46 -2.62 -8.07
CA ASN A 166 6.32 -2.46 -7.19
C ASN A 166 6.40 -1.11 -6.45
N THR A 167 5.36 -0.31 -6.56
CA THR A 167 5.29 1.01 -5.93
C THR A 167 4.58 1.01 -4.57
N GLY A 168 4.11 -0.15 -4.10
CA GLY A 168 3.34 -0.24 -2.86
C GLY A 168 1.90 0.26 -3.00
N ILE A 169 1.40 0.38 -4.23
CA ILE A 169 0.04 0.84 -4.53
C ILE A 169 -0.72 -0.31 -5.17
N TYR A 170 -1.82 -0.72 -4.56
CA TYR A 170 -2.59 -1.88 -4.99
C TYR A 170 -4.07 -1.56 -5.13
N ILE A 171 -4.75 -2.26 -6.04
CA ILE A 171 -6.20 -2.22 -6.22
C ILE A 171 -6.69 -3.66 -6.11
N PHE A 172 -7.64 -3.90 -5.24
CA PHE A 172 -8.18 -5.22 -4.98
C PHE A 172 -9.69 -5.25 -5.07
N GLU A 173 -10.21 -6.38 -5.53
CA GLU A 173 -11.61 -6.77 -5.33
C GLU A 173 -11.73 -7.57 -4.01
N PRO A 174 -12.90 -7.57 -3.33
CA PRO A 174 -13.09 -8.27 -2.07
C PRO A 174 -12.73 -9.76 -2.10
N GLU A 175 -12.81 -10.39 -3.26
CA GLU A 175 -12.45 -11.81 -3.45
C GLU A 175 -11.00 -12.13 -3.10
N VAL A 176 -10.13 -11.13 -3.05
CA VAL A 176 -8.72 -11.27 -2.64
C VAL A 176 -8.61 -11.88 -1.24
N PHE A 177 -9.56 -11.62 -0.35
CA PHE A 177 -9.58 -12.17 1.00
C PHE A 177 -9.72 -13.69 1.09
N ASN A 178 -10.15 -14.36 0.01
CA ASN A 178 -10.15 -15.82 -0.08
C ASN A 178 -8.75 -16.43 -0.13
N TYR A 179 -7.73 -15.62 -0.44
CA TYR A 179 -6.33 -16.03 -0.53
C TYR A 179 -5.52 -15.70 0.72
N ILE A 180 -6.09 -14.96 1.66
CA ILE A 180 -5.41 -14.51 2.88
C ILE A 180 -5.92 -15.32 4.06
N PRO A 181 -5.06 -16.06 4.80
CA PRO A 181 -5.46 -16.80 5.99
C PRO A 181 -5.84 -15.85 7.11
N SER A 182 -6.77 -16.28 7.98
CA SER A 182 -7.18 -15.52 9.16
C SER A 182 -6.24 -15.81 10.33
N GLY A 183 -5.84 -14.75 11.05
CA GLY A 183 -5.11 -14.87 12.32
C GLY A 183 -3.63 -15.26 12.19
N GLU A 184 -3.08 -15.23 10.99
CA GLU A 184 -1.68 -15.52 10.72
C GLU A 184 -0.96 -14.30 10.14
N PRO A 185 0.35 -14.10 10.41
CA PRO A 185 1.14 -13.10 9.71
C PRO A 185 1.18 -13.40 8.21
N PHE A 186 0.83 -12.41 7.39
CA PHE A 186 0.76 -12.57 5.95
C PHE A 186 1.07 -11.23 5.24
N ASP A 187 2.07 -11.23 4.37
CA ASP A 187 2.50 -10.03 3.64
C ASP A 187 1.96 -10.00 2.21
N ILE A 188 1.63 -8.80 1.72
CA ILE A 188 1.11 -8.64 0.34
C ILE A 188 2.14 -9.08 -0.70
N GLY A 189 3.39 -8.61 -0.57
CA GLY A 189 4.44 -8.87 -1.55
C GLY A 189 5.04 -10.28 -1.43
N ALA A 190 5.37 -10.68 -0.20
CA ALA A 190 6.07 -11.92 0.06
C ALA A 190 5.16 -13.17 0.00
N ASP A 191 3.88 -13.04 0.40
CA ASP A 191 3.00 -14.20 0.56
C ASP A 191 1.80 -14.16 -0.40
N LEU A 192 1.05 -13.03 -0.45
CA LEU A 192 -0.16 -12.95 -1.25
C LEU A 192 0.12 -13.00 -2.75
N PHE A 193 1.08 -12.21 -3.25
CA PHE A 193 1.35 -12.15 -4.68
C PHE A 193 1.79 -13.48 -5.27
N PRO A 194 2.75 -14.22 -4.67
CA PRO A 194 3.08 -15.57 -5.14
C PRO A 194 1.87 -16.50 -5.15
N LYS A 195 1.02 -16.45 -4.13
CA LYS A 195 -0.19 -17.28 -4.03
C LYS A 195 -1.21 -16.96 -5.13
N LEU A 196 -1.39 -15.66 -5.47
CA LEU A 196 -2.26 -15.25 -6.58
C LEU A 196 -1.73 -15.74 -7.93
N VAL A 197 -0.42 -15.67 -8.13
CA VAL A 197 0.23 -16.18 -9.37
C VAL A 197 0.08 -17.70 -9.47
N GLU A 198 0.36 -18.43 -8.40
CA GLU A 198 0.23 -19.91 -8.35
C GLU A 198 -1.21 -20.35 -8.62
N ALA A 199 -2.19 -19.64 -8.04
CA ALA A 199 -3.61 -19.92 -8.24
C ALA A 199 -4.12 -19.51 -9.64
N GLY A 200 -3.30 -18.88 -10.48
CA GLY A 200 -3.74 -18.35 -11.77
C GLY A 200 -4.82 -17.27 -11.66
N ALA A 201 -4.86 -16.54 -10.54
CA ALA A 201 -5.84 -15.47 -10.30
C ALA A 201 -5.70 -14.33 -11.35
N PRO A 202 -6.77 -13.54 -11.61
CA PRO A 202 -6.71 -12.37 -12.47
C PRO A 202 -5.89 -11.24 -11.79
N PHE A 203 -4.57 -11.36 -11.81
CA PHE A 203 -3.63 -10.46 -11.18
C PHE A 203 -2.77 -9.75 -12.24
N PHE A 204 -2.83 -8.41 -12.28
CA PHE A 204 -2.21 -7.60 -13.33
C PHE A 204 -1.32 -6.50 -12.76
N ALA A 205 -0.23 -6.21 -13.46
CA ALA A 205 0.54 -4.99 -13.27
C ALA A 205 -0.02 -3.89 -14.18
N LEU A 206 -0.15 -2.70 -13.63
CA LEU A 206 -0.61 -1.50 -14.33
C LEU A 206 0.54 -0.48 -14.37
N PRO A 207 1.31 -0.43 -15.46
CA PRO A 207 2.32 0.60 -15.62
C PRO A 207 1.67 1.97 -15.75
N MET A 208 2.07 2.89 -14.88
CA MET A 208 1.57 4.27 -14.86
C MET A 208 2.73 5.26 -14.68
N GLU A 209 2.57 6.43 -15.28
CA GLU A 209 3.51 7.55 -15.12
C GLU A 209 2.94 8.51 -14.07
N PHE A 210 3.69 8.75 -13.02
CA PHE A 210 3.31 9.62 -11.90
C PHE A 210 4.56 9.93 -11.06
N GLU A 211 4.51 10.99 -10.27
CA GLU A 211 5.56 11.25 -9.30
C GLU A 211 5.35 10.36 -8.07
N TRP A 212 6.45 9.74 -7.63
CA TRP A 212 6.44 8.84 -6.49
C TRP A 212 7.74 8.98 -5.70
N VAL A 213 7.59 9.32 -4.43
CA VAL A 213 8.72 9.45 -3.49
C VAL A 213 8.39 8.67 -2.23
N ASP A 214 9.06 7.55 -2.04
CA ASP A 214 9.03 6.79 -0.79
C ASP A 214 9.95 7.48 0.22
N ILE A 215 9.37 7.96 1.36
CA ILE A 215 10.14 8.66 2.39
C ILE A 215 10.80 7.65 3.34
N GLY A 216 11.66 6.81 2.77
CA GLY A 216 12.40 5.79 3.50
C GLY A 216 13.72 6.27 4.10
N LYS A 217 14.39 7.24 3.46
CA LYS A 217 15.74 7.71 3.80
C LYS A 217 15.82 9.24 3.75
N VAL A 218 16.85 9.82 4.39
CA VAL A 218 17.07 11.28 4.38
C VAL A 218 17.22 11.88 2.98
N PRO A 219 17.91 11.24 2.00
CA PRO A 219 17.93 11.76 0.63
C PRO A 219 16.54 11.89 -0.01
N ASP A 220 15.64 10.93 0.23
CA ASP A 220 14.29 10.91 -0.33
C ASP A 220 13.47 12.08 0.24
N TYR A 221 13.64 12.36 1.54
CA TYR A 221 13.05 13.55 2.17
C TYR A 221 13.48 14.85 1.49
N TRP A 222 14.78 15.00 1.14
CA TRP A 222 15.27 16.18 0.43
C TRP A 222 14.71 16.28 -1.00
N GLN A 223 14.44 15.15 -1.64
CA GLN A 223 13.76 15.13 -2.93
C GLN A 223 12.30 15.61 -2.81
N ALA A 224 11.62 15.17 -1.78
CA ALA A 224 10.20 15.47 -1.53
C ALA A 224 9.92 16.98 -1.26
N ILE A 225 10.91 17.74 -0.80
CA ILE A 225 10.74 19.18 -0.45
C ILE A 225 11.29 20.13 -1.52
N ARG A 226 11.77 19.63 -2.66
CA ARG A 226 12.25 20.43 -3.82
C ARG A 226 11.17 20.60 -4.87
#